data_ce98d65c62069f7c794c3a5f1dee3f1d
#
_entry.id   ce98d65c62069f7c794c3a5f1dee3f1d
#
_cell.length_a   1.000
_cell.length_b   1.000
_cell.length_c   1.000
_cell.angle_alpha   90.00
_cell.angle_beta   90.00
_cell.angle_gamma   90.00
#
_symmetry.space_group_name_H-M   'P 1'
#
loop_
_entity.id
_entity.type
_entity.pdbx_description
1 polymer ?
#
loop_
_entity_poly.entity_id
_entity_poly.type
_entity_poly.pdbx_seq_one_letter_code
_entity_poly.pdbx_strand_id
1 'polypeptide(L)'
;MYKKRSIFGGLEVETYLCTAKCEIEVLRKQERYGIHRFMIHYTKKEEQWNVGSHAAGIVLGVVVGILFLLYCVRARDSWATAGVILYLVGMIGSYVTSTVYHALPQSWPSRQVLRRWDHAAIYWHIAGSYSPVTLVALRDAAWWGWGLFAFVWAAALTGTVVSFRGLREHSHVETACFVVMGLSVLVAFRPLMECVEPVAVNWLIAEGVFYVTGAIVYAFSHNRPYVHTWFHFFVLAGSICHIICVWRVLTQFL
;
A
#
# COMPACT_ATOMS: atom_id res chain seq x y z
N MET A 1 -50.19 -47.06 1.07
CA MET A 1 -48.77 -46.84 1.42
C MET A 1 -48.29 -45.65 0.61
N TYR A 2 -48.44 -44.44 1.19
CA TYR A 2 -48.15 -43.15 0.52
C TYR A 2 -46.67 -42.83 0.68
N LYS A 3 -45.92 -42.76 -0.43
CA LYS A 3 -44.50 -42.33 -0.46
C LYS A 3 -44.44 -40.78 -0.48
N LYS A 4 -44.14 -40.15 0.66
CA LYS A 4 -43.83 -38.74 0.72
C LYS A 4 -42.58 -38.45 -0.12
N ARG A 5 -42.75 -37.76 -1.25
CA ARG A 5 -41.60 -37.13 -1.98
C ARG A 5 -41.21 -35.87 -1.24
N SER A 6 -39.96 -35.81 -0.79
CA SER A 6 -39.35 -34.66 -0.19
C SER A 6 -39.18 -33.55 -1.24
N ILE A 7 -39.92 -32.47 -1.11
CA ILE A 7 -39.89 -31.29 -1.99
C ILE A 7 -38.60 -30.44 -1.78
N PHE A 8 -37.86 -30.70 -0.71
CA PHE A 8 -36.64 -29.95 -0.39
C PHE A 8 -35.39 -30.36 -1.18
N GLY A 9 -35.31 -31.58 -1.72
CA GLY A 9 -34.15 -32.05 -2.49
C GLY A 9 -34.05 -31.44 -3.90
N GLY A 10 -35.15 -30.97 -4.50
CA GLY A 10 -35.17 -30.42 -5.85
C GLY A 10 -34.62 -28.98 -5.93
N LEU A 11 -34.93 -28.15 -4.93
CA LEU A 11 -34.47 -26.75 -4.90
C LEU A 11 -32.98 -26.62 -4.69
N GLU A 12 -32.36 -27.43 -3.82
CA GLU A 12 -30.91 -27.43 -3.63
C GLU A 12 -30.14 -27.86 -4.88
N VAL A 13 -30.62 -28.89 -5.56
CA VAL A 13 -30.01 -29.39 -6.80
C VAL A 13 -30.15 -28.38 -7.94
N GLU A 14 -31.30 -27.72 -8.09
CA GLU A 14 -31.47 -26.66 -9.10
C GLU A 14 -30.61 -25.41 -8.79
N THR A 15 -30.46 -25.02 -7.53
CA THR A 15 -29.61 -23.92 -7.14
C THR A 15 -28.13 -24.23 -7.41
N TYR A 16 -27.67 -25.44 -7.08
CA TYR A 16 -26.32 -25.91 -7.39
C TYR A 16 -26.06 -25.98 -8.91
N LEU A 17 -27.00 -26.48 -9.69
CA LEU A 17 -26.89 -26.55 -11.15
C LEU A 17 -26.94 -25.18 -11.81
N CYS A 18 -27.68 -24.21 -11.26
CA CYS A 18 -27.72 -22.85 -11.74
C CYS A 18 -26.39 -22.12 -11.45
N THR A 19 -25.82 -22.32 -10.25
CA THR A 19 -24.52 -21.77 -9.87
C THR A 19 -23.40 -22.36 -10.72
N ALA A 20 -23.39 -23.68 -10.91
CA ALA A 20 -22.40 -24.37 -11.75
C ALA A 20 -22.50 -23.98 -13.23
N LYS A 21 -23.73 -23.81 -13.77
CA LYS A 21 -23.93 -23.30 -15.15
C LYS A 21 -23.42 -21.86 -15.28
N CYS A 22 -23.67 -21.01 -14.30
CA CYS A 22 -23.17 -19.62 -14.29
C CYS A 22 -21.64 -19.58 -14.24
N GLU A 23 -21.01 -20.42 -13.42
CA GLU A 23 -19.53 -20.54 -13.37
C GLU A 23 -18.96 -21.05 -14.70
N ILE A 24 -19.58 -22.08 -15.30
CA ILE A 24 -19.14 -22.61 -16.60
C ILE A 24 -19.31 -21.56 -17.71
N GLU A 25 -20.36 -20.75 -17.66
CA GLU A 25 -20.59 -19.69 -18.65
C GLU A 25 -19.60 -18.52 -18.48
N VAL A 26 -19.25 -18.20 -17.26
CA VAL A 26 -18.18 -17.23 -16.92
C VAL A 26 -16.83 -17.74 -17.41
N LEU A 27 -16.51 -19.02 -17.16
CA LEU A 27 -15.27 -19.64 -17.63
C LEU A 27 -15.21 -19.71 -19.17
N ARG A 28 -16.29 -20.07 -19.86
CA ARG A 28 -16.36 -20.07 -21.33
C ARG A 28 -16.26 -18.66 -21.93
N LYS A 29 -16.82 -17.63 -21.28
CA LYS A 29 -16.60 -16.23 -21.67
C LYS A 29 -15.14 -15.82 -21.48
N GLN A 30 -14.50 -16.24 -20.40
CA GLN A 30 -13.08 -15.98 -20.17
C GLN A 30 -12.18 -16.63 -21.23
N GLU A 31 -12.45 -17.87 -21.63
CA GLU A 31 -11.74 -18.55 -22.74
C GLU A 31 -11.99 -17.87 -24.09
N ARG A 32 -13.22 -17.46 -24.39
CA ARG A 32 -13.60 -16.84 -25.68
C ARG A 32 -12.98 -15.47 -25.89
N TYR A 33 -12.68 -14.74 -24.80
CA TYR A 33 -12.04 -13.41 -24.87
C TYR A 33 -10.52 -13.46 -24.68
N GLY A 34 -9.90 -14.66 -24.71
CA GLY A 34 -8.45 -14.82 -24.57
C GLY A 34 -7.91 -14.28 -23.23
N ILE A 35 -8.78 -14.14 -22.23
CA ILE A 35 -8.42 -13.73 -20.90
C ILE A 35 -7.91 -14.98 -20.16
N HIS A 36 -6.80 -15.56 -20.63
CA HIS A 36 -5.91 -16.32 -19.76
C HIS A 36 -5.32 -15.32 -18.79
N ARG A 37 -6.12 -14.98 -17.79
CA ARG A 37 -5.70 -14.20 -16.65
C ARG A 37 -4.76 -15.12 -15.88
N PHE A 38 -3.47 -14.96 -16.09
CA PHE A 38 -2.44 -15.53 -15.23
C PHE A 38 -2.64 -14.94 -13.83
N MET A 39 -3.55 -15.54 -13.05
CA MET A 39 -3.64 -15.21 -11.63
C MET A 39 -2.36 -15.73 -10.98
N ILE A 40 -1.63 -14.82 -10.36
CA ILE A 40 -0.46 -15.20 -9.58
C ILE A 40 -0.96 -16.05 -8.42
N HIS A 41 -0.56 -17.31 -8.42
CA HIS A 41 -0.86 -18.23 -7.35
C HIS A 41 0.28 -18.22 -6.33
N TYR A 42 0.07 -17.49 -5.22
CA TYR A 42 0.96 -17.62 -4.06
C TYR A 42 0.66 -18.92 -3.32
N THR A 43 1.69 -19.57 -2.82
CA THR A 43 1.52 -20.70 -1.91
C THR A 43 0.93 -20.24 -0.57
N LYS A 44 0.34 -21.16 0.20
CA LYS A 44 -0.17 -20.84 1.54
C LYS A 44 0.90 -20.25 2.46
N LYS A 45 2.16 -20.70 2.34
CA LYS A 45 3.28 -20.18 3.12
C LYS A 45 3.65 -18.75 2.71
N GLU A 46 3.66 -18.45 1.41
CA GLU A 46 3.89 -17.09 0.93
C GLU A 46 2.82 -16.13 1.44
N GLU A 47 1.53 -16.52 1.33
CA GLU A 47 0.43 -15.69 1.84
C GLU A 47 0.55 -15.46 3.37
N GLN A 48 0.97 -16.46 4.13
CA GLN A 48 1.22 -16.30 5.56
C GLN A 48 2.34 -15.29 5.86
N TRP A 49 3.43 -15.32 5.10
CA TRP A 49 4.51 -14.34 5.24
C TRP A 49 4.09 -12.94 4.78
N ASN A 50 3.32 -12.84 3.70
CA ASN A 50 2.78 -11.58 3.22
C ASN A 50 1.85 -10.93 4.25
N VAL A 51 0.92 -11.71 4.82
CA VAL A 51 0.04 -11.28 5.92
C VAL A 51 0.86 -10.90 7.15
N GLY A 52 1.78 -11.75 7.59
CA GLY A 52 2.57 -11.54 8.81
C GLY A 52 3.44 -10.29 8.77
N SER A 53 4.12 -10.06 7.66
CA SER A 53 5.00 -8.88 7.47
C SER A 53 4.21 -7.57 7.52
N HIS A 54 3.06 -7.51 6.86
CA HIS A 54 2.24 -6.29 6.85
C HIS A 54 1.40 -6.13 8.12
N ALA A 55 0.96 -7.22 8.77
CA ALA A 55 0.36 -7.15 10.09
C ALA A 55 1.35 -6.58 11.14
N ALA A 56 2.64 -6.94 11.06
CA ALA A 56 3.67 -6.31 11.87
C ALA A 56 3.79 -4.80 11.60
N GLY A 57 3.64 -4.38 10.33
CA GLY A 57 3.59 -2.97 9.95
C GLY A 57 2.40 -2.23 10.55
N ILE A 58 1.22 -2.87 10.67
CA ILE A 58 0.06 -2.28 11.35
C ILE A 58 0.38 -2.03 12.82
N VAL A 59 0.90 -3.05 13.52
CA VAL A 59 1.25 -2.92 14.95
C VAL A 59 2.27 -1.81 15.15
N LEU A 60 3.32 -1.78 14.32
CA LEU A 60 4.35 -0.73 14.34
C LEU A 60 3.72 0.65 14.13
N GLY A 61 2.86 0.81 13.11
CA GLY A 61 2.19 2.08 12.81
C GLY A 61 1.30 2.57 13.94
N VAL A 62 0.57 1.67 14.61
CA VAL A 62 -0.29 2.03 15.76
C VAL A 62 0.56 2.49 16.95
N VAL A 63 1.59 1.73 17.31
CA VAL A 63 2.47 2.07 18.46
C VAL A 63 3.17 3.41 18.23
N VAL A 64 3.80 3.56 17.07
CA VAL A 64 4.53 4.80 16.72
C VAL A 64 3.56 5.96 16.55
N GLY A 65 2.37 5.71 15.99
CA GLY A 65 1.33 6.71 15.81
C GLY A 65 0.88 7.33 17.12
N ILE A 66 0.64 6.51 18.14
CA ILE A 66 0.31 7.01 19.48
C ILE A 66 1.42 7.91 20.02
N LEU A 67 2.69 7.47 19.92
CA LEU A 67 3.83 8.24 20.42
C LEU A 67 3.98 9.59 19.69
N PHE A 68 3.91 9.59 18.37
CA PHE A 68 4.05 10.80 17.55
C PHE A 68 2.91 11.79 17.78
N LEU A 69 1.65 11.30 17.83
CA LEU A 69 0.51 12.16 18.09
C LEU A 69 0.57 12.78 19.48
N LEU A 70 0.94 12.02 20.51
CA LEU A 70 1.12 12.54 21.86
C LEU A 70 2.21 13.62 21.90
N TYR A 71 3.30 13.43 21.15
CA TYR A 71 4.39 14.42 21.05
C TYR A 71 3.92 15.71 20.38
N CYS A 72 3.28 15.62 19.20
CA CYS A 72 2.79 16.78 18.46
C CYS A 72 1.69 17.55 19.22
N VAL A 73 0.77 16.86 19.89
CA VAL A 73 -0.29 17.50 20.69
C VAL A 73 0.30 18.24 21.90
N ARG A 74 1.30 17.65 22.56
CA ARG A 74 2.02 18.33 23.66
C ARG A 74 2.78 19.57 23.20
N ALA A 75 3.39 19.52 22.02
CA ALA A 75 4.05 20.65 21.39
C ALA A 75 3.06 21.74 20.90
N ARG A 76 1.75 21.43 20.83
CA ARG A 76 0.68 22.31 20.33
C ARG A 76 0.89 22.75 18.88
N ASP A 77 1.57 21.94 18.06
CA ASP A 77 1.75 22.22 16.63
C ASP A 77 0.69 21.49 15.81
N SER A 78 -0.23 22.27 15.23
CA SER A 78 -1.35 21.74 14.42
C SER A 78 -0.87 21.16 13.10
N TRP A 79 0.19 21.71 12.50
CA TRP A 79 0.73 21.23 11.23
C TRP A 79 1.47 19.91 11.40
N ALA A 80 2.24 19.78 12.48
CA ALA A 80 2.88 18.52 12.84
C ALA A 80 1.82 17.43 13.13
N THR A 81 0.77 17.79 13.88
CA THR A 81 -0.33 16.87 14.16
C THR A 81 -1.01 16.42 12.86
N ALA A 82 -1.34 17.36 11.96
CA ALA A 82 -1.94 17.05 10.66
C ALA A 82 -1.02 16.17 9.79
N GLY A 83 0.27 16.52 9.71
CA GLY A 83 1.27 15.75 8.97
C GLY A 83 1.39 14.31 9.46
N VAL A 84 1.42 14.12 10.78
CA VAL A 84 1.46 12.78 11.39
C VAL A 84 0.17 12.00 11.15
N ILE A 85 -1.01 12.64 11.25
CA ILE A 85 -2.29 11.98 10.94
C ILE A 85 -2.29 11.47 9.49
N LEU A 86 -1.92 12.31 8.53
CA LEU A 86 -1.85 11.94 7.12
C LEU A 86 -0.85 10.80 6.86
N TYR A 87 0.29 10.84 7.54
CA TYR A 87 1.28 9.76 7.50
C TYR A 87 0.70 8.43 8.00
N LEU A 88 0.04 8.45 9.15
CA LEU A 88 -0.54 7.25 9.74
C LEU A 88 -1.69 6.68 8.90
N VAL A 89 -2.54 7.54 8.34
CA VAL A 89 -3.61 7.12 7.42
C VAL A 89 -3.02 6.40 6.19
N GLY A 90 -1.96 6.95 5.58
CA GLY A 90 -1.27 6.33 4.46
C GLY A 90 -0.60 5.01 4.84
N MET A 91 0.21 5.01 5.88
CA MET A 91 0.98 3.85 6.33
C MET A 91 0.08 2.71 6.82
N ILE A 92 -0.79 2.97 7.79
CA ILE A 92 -1.68 1.95 8.37
C ILE A 92 -2.68 1.48 7.32
N GLY A 93 -3.25 2.41 6.53
CA GLY A 93 -4.16 2.07 5.43
C GLY A 93 -3.54 1.11 4.43
N SER A 94 -2.30 1.36 4.01
CA SER A 94 -1.55 0.49 3.10
C SER A 94 -1.32 -0.89 3.72
N TYR A 95 -0.85 -0.97 4.95
CA TYR A 95 -0.62 -2.25 5.62
C TYR A 95 -1.92 -3.04 5.86
N VAL A 96 -3.02 -2.36 6.20
CA VAL A 96 -4.34 -3.01 6.39
C VAL A 96 -4.86 -3.56 5.07
N THR A 97 -4.86 -2.78 3.99
CA THR A 97 -5.37 -3.24 2.69
C THR A 97 -4.58 -4.44 2.18
N SER A 98 -3.27 -4.41 2.31
CA SER A 98 -2.40 -5.52 1.91
C SER A 98 -2.60 -6.76 2.78
N THR A 99 -2.66 -6.60 4.11
CA THR A 99 -2.93 -7.70 5.03
C THR A 99 -4.26 -8.38 4.71
N VAL A 100 -5.33 -7.61 4.49
CA VAL A 100 -6.65 -8.14 4.15
C VAL A 100 -6.63 -8.83 2.78
N TYR A 101 -5.99 -8.23 1.77
CA TYR A 101 -5.87 -8.82 0.44
C TYR A 101 -5.20 -10.20 0.48
N HIS A 102 -4.08 -10.32 1.19
CA HIS A 102 -3.31 -11.56 1.29
C HIS A 102 -3.95 -12.60 2.23
N ALA A 103 -4.75 -12.17 3.23
CA ALA A 103 -5.45 -13.09 4.15
C ALA A 103 -6.64 -13.79 3.50
N LEU A 104 -7.23 -13.23 2.45
CA LEU A 104 -8.41 -13.81 1.82
C LEU A 104 -8.06 -14.93 0.84
N PRO A 105 -8.90 -16.00 0.77
CA PRO A 105 -8.73 -17.06 -0.21
C PRO A 105 -8.66 -16.53 -1.64
N GLN A 106 -7.84 -17.15 -2.48
CA GLN A 106 -7.68 -16.74 -3.89
C GLN A 106 -8.98 -16.84 -4.69
N SER A 107 -9.89 -17.74 -4.28
CA SER A 107 -11.23 -17.92 -4.88
C SER A 107 -12.24 -16.85 -4.47
N TRP A 108 -11.89 -15.93 -3.55
CA TRP A 108 -12.87 -14.97 -3.03
C TRP A 108 -13.27 -13.94 -4.11
N PRO A 109 -14.58 -13.72 -4.34
CA PRO A 109 -15.06 -12.86 -5.44
C PRO A 109 -14.52 -11.42 -5.39
N SER A 110 -14.39 -10.87 -4.18
CA SER A 110 -13.94 -9.48 -3.97
C SER A 110 -12.42 -9.31 -3.97
N ARG A 111 -11.63 -10.40 -4.10
CA ARG A 111 -10.16 -10.35 -4.03
C ARG A 111 -9.56 -9.39 -5.07
N GLN A 112 -10.16 -9.28 -6.25
CA GLN A 112 -9.69 -8.35 -7.28
C GLN A 112 -9.91 -6.89 -6.91
N VAL A 113 -11.01 -6.58 -6.24
CA VAL A 113 -11.28 -5.22 -5.74
C VAL A 113 -10.29 -4.88 -4.63
N LEU A 114 -10.04 -5.82 -3.72
CA LEU A 114 -9.05 -5.64 -2.65
C LEU A 114 -7.63 -5.46 -3.20
N ARG A 115 -7.26 -6.18 -4.25
CA ARG A 115 -5.99 -5.96 -4.94
C ARG A 115 -5.85 -4.55 -5.49
N ARG A 116 -6.91 -3.98 -6.05
CA ARG A 116 -6.88 -2.57 -6.51
C ARG A 116 -6.69 -1.60 -5.36
N TRP A 117 -7.32 -1.87 -4.21
CA TRP A 117 -7.11 -1.09 -3.00
C TRP A 117 -5.70 -1.26 -2.44
N ASP A 118 -5.15 -2.48 -2.43
CA ASP A 118 -3.77 -2.76 -2.03
C ASP A 118 -2.76 -1.93 -2.87
N HIS A 119 -2.93 -1.90 -4.19
CA HIS A 119 -2.10 -1.06 -5.07
C HIS A 119 -2.36 0.44 -4.88
N ALA A 120 -3.61 0.87 -4.81
CA ALA A 120 -3.95 2.28 -4.60
C ALA A 120 -3.39 2.81 -3.28
N ALA A 121 -3.39 1.99 -2.24
CA ALA A 121 -2.89 2.36 -0.91
C ALA A 121 -1.37 2.63 -0.89
N ILE A 122 -0.59 2.11 -1.84
CA ILE A 122 0.83 2.45 -1.98
C ILE A 122 1.02 3.94 -2.29
N TYR A 123 0.19 4.51 -3.16
CA TYR A 123 0.22 5.96 -3.43
C TYR A 123 -0.08 6.78 -2.18
N TRP A 124 -1.04 6.33 -1.36
CA TRP A 124 -1.39 6.99 -0.10
C TRP A 124 -0.28 6.85 0.94
N HIS A 125 0.40 5.70 0.97
CA HIS A 125 1.57 5.49 1.83
C HIS A 125 2.68 6.49 1.47
N ILE A 126 3.00 6.63 0.18
CA ILE A 126 4.01 7.58 -0.28
C ILE A 126 3.59 9.01 0.03
N ALA A 127 2.38 9.45 -0.30
CA ALA A 127 1.92 10.81 0.00
C ALA A 127 1.87 11.07 1.51
N GLY A 128 1.44 10.09 2.28
CA GLY A 128 1.44 10.13 3.74
C GLY A 128 2.84 10.33 4.31
N SER A 129 3.85 9.59 3.83
CA SER A 129 5.22 9.71 4.29
C SER A 129 5.83 11.09 4.03
N TYR A 130 5.46 11.75 2.94
CA TYR A 130 5.87 13.13 2.68
C TYR A 130 5.28 14.15 3.66
N SER A 131 4.09 13.87 4.24
CA SER A 131 3.33 14.87 4.98
C SER A 131 4.04 15.44 6.21
N PRO A 132 4.70 14.65 7.09
CA PRO A 132 5.48 15.24 8.20
C PRO A 132 6.64 16.07 7.72
N VAL A 133 7.37 15.63 6.70
CA VAL A 133 8.56 16.35 6.18
C VAL A 133 8.15 17.67 5.55
N THR A 134 7.08 17.68 4.75
CA THR A 134 6.64 18.88 4.04
C THR A 134 5.93 19.88 4.94
N LEU A 135 5.11 19.43 5.89
CA LEU A 135 4.30 20.29 6.76
C LEU A 135 5.04 20.72 8.05
N VAL A 136 6.17 20.09 8.38
CA VAL A 136 6.98 20.45 9.54
C VAL A 136 8.31 21.04 9.08
N ALA A 137 9.16 20.26 8.41
CA ALA A 137 10.52 20.67 8.10
C ALA A 137 10.60 21.67 6.94
N LEU A 138 9.79 21.49 5.90
CA LEU A 138 9.82 22.33 4.70
C LEU A 138 8.71 23.38 4.64
N ARG A 139 7.85 23.48 5.65
CA ARG A 139 6.70 24.40 5.65
C ARG A 139 7.10 25.84 5.35
N ASP A 140 8.17 26.31 5.98
CA ASP A 140 8.66 27.68 5.89
C ASP A 140 9.79 27.85 4.85
N ALA A 141 10.12 26.78 4.11
CA ALA A 141 11.12 26.77 3.05
C ALA A 141 10.53 27.26 1.71
N ALA A 142 10.07 28.50 1.66
CA ALA A 142 9.40 29.10 0.50
C ALA A 142 8.23 28.23 -0.01
N TRP A 143 8.17 27.95 -1.32
CA TRP A 143 7.11 27.12 -1.94
C TRP A 143 7.41 25.60 -1.89
N TRP A 144 8.60 25.18 -1.43
CA TRP A 144 9.04 23.78 -1.52
C TRP A 144 8.17 22.81 -0.73
N GLY A 145 7.85 23.14 0.52
CA GLY A 145 7.00 22.28 1.35
C GLY A 145 5.60 22.12 0.78
N TRP A 146 4.93 23.21 0.49
CA TRP A 146 3.58 23.22 -0.04
C TRP A 146 3.48 22.67 -1.47
N GLY A 147 4.44 22.99 -2.33
CA GLY A 147 4.49 22.49 -3.70
C GLY A 147 4.67 20.98 -3.75
N LEU A 148 5.60 20.44 -2.97
CA LEU A 148 5.85 19.01 -2.88
C LEU A 148 4.66 18.28 -2.25
N PHE A 149 4.07 18.83 -1.18
CA PHE A 149 2.86 18.29 -0.57
C PHE A 149 1.70 18.20 -1.57
N ALA A 150 1.41 19.29 -2.26
CA ALA A 150 0.33 19.31 -3.27
C ALA A 150 0.59 18.32 -4.40
N PHE A 151 1.84 18.23 -4.89
CA PHE A 151 2.21 17.29 -5.94
C PHE A 151 1.98 15.83 -5.53
N VAL A 152 2.48 15.39 -4.38
CA VAL A 152 2.35 13.98 -3.97
C VAL A 152 0.91 13.60 -3.66
N TRP A 153 0.10 14.48 -3.09
CA TRP A 153 -1.31 14.22 -2.85
C TRP A 153 -2.14 14.21 -4.14
N ALA A 154 -1.86 15.11 -5.09
CA ALA A 154 -2.47 15.06 -6.42
C ALA A 154 -2.09 13.78 -7.17
N ALA A 155 -0.83 13.35 -7.08
CA ALA A 155 -0.36 12.08 -7.64
C ALA A 155 -1.05 10.89 -6.97
N ALA A 156 -1.27 10.91 -5.64
CA ALA A 156 -1.97 9.84 -4.93
C ALA A 156 -3.44 9.71 -5.36
N LEU A 157 -4.15 10.82 -5.51
CA LEU A 157 -5.52 10.82 -6.01
C LEU A 157 -5.60 10.29 -7.44
N THR A 158 -4.72 10.77 -8.32
CA THR A 158 -4.64 10.33 -9.72
C THR A 158 -4.28 8.85 -9.81
N GLY A 159 -3.27 8.40 -9.07
CA GLY A 159 -2.84 7.01 -9.01
C GLY A 159 -3.95 6.08 -8.53
N THR A 160 -4.73 6.50 -7.53
CA THR A 160 -5.92 5.78 -7.08
C THR A 160 -6.92 5.56 -8.23
N VAL A 161 -7.25 6.62 -8.97
CA VAL A 161 -8.17 6.51 -10.11
C VAL A 161 -7.61 5.56 -11.17
N VAL A 162 -6.31 5.61 -11.44
CA VAL A 162 -5.64 4.74 -12.41
C VAL A 162 -5.69 3.28 -11.96
N SER A 163 -5.42 2.98 -10.68
CA SER A 163 -5.49 1.62 -10.12
C SER A 163 -6.89 1.00 -10.26
N PHE A 164 -7.97 1.82 -10.26
CA PHE A 164 -9.33 1.34 -10.46
C PHE A 164 -9.76 1.22 -11.94
N ARG A 165 -9.09 1.89 -12.88
CA ARG A 165 -9.41 1.87 -14.31
C ARG A 165 -8.88 0.66 -15.09
N GLY A 166 -8.28 -0.33 -14.42
CA GLY A 166 -7.96 -1.61 -15.04
C GLY A 166 -6.52 -1.76 -15.50
N LEU A 167 -5.57 -1.39 -14.66
CA LEU A 167 -4.17 -1.75 -14.89
C LEU A 167 -3.97 -3.27 -14.93
N ARG A 168 -3.05 -3.71 -15.78
CA ARG A 168 -2.67 -5.13 -15.92
C ARG A 168 -2.12 -5.67 -14.60
N GLU A 169 -2.19 -6.97 -14.41
CA GLU A 169 -1.81 -7.65 -13.15
C GLU A 169 -0.39 -7.34 -12.66
N HIS A 170 0.55 -7.10 -13.57
CA HIS A 170 1.88 -6.56 -13.30
C HIS A 170 2.09 -5.36 -14.23
N SER A 171 1.82 -4.18 -13.71
CA SER A 171 2.06 -2.95 -14.44
C SER A 171 3.41 -2.38 -14.04
N HIS A 172 4.44 -2.59 -14.87
CA HIS A 172 5.71 -1.89 -14.71
C HIS A 172 5.53 -0.37 -14.73
N VAL A 173 4.48 0.12 -15.39
CA VAL A 173 4.12 1.55 -15.41
C VAL A 173 3.69 2.01 -14.03
N GLU A 174 2.86 1.23 -13.32
CA GLU A 174 2.43 1.55 -11.96
C GLU A 174 3.62 1.55 -10.99
N THR A 175 4.50 0.55 -11.08
CA THR A 175 5.74 0.51 -10.31
C THR A 175 6.64 1.71 -10.60
N ALA A 176 6.78 2.10 -11.87
CA ALA A 176 7.52 3.31 -12.24
C ALA A 176 6.88 4.58 -11.65
N CYS A 177 5.54 4.68 -11.64
CA CYS A 177 4.84 5.79 -11.00
C CYS A 177 5.13 5.88 -9.49
N PHE A 178 5.15 4.75 -8.78
CA PHE A 178 5.52 4.73 -7.36
C PHE A 178 6.95 5.22 -7.15
N VAL A 179 7.90 4.74 -7.95
CA VAL A 179 9.31 5.15 -7.86
C VAL A 179 9.47 6.64 -8.16
N VAL A 180 8.87 7.14 -9.25
CA VAL A 180 8.93 8.56 -9.63
C VAL A 180 8.32 9.45 -8.53
N MET A 181 7.16 9.06 -8.00
CA MET A 181 6.53 9.77 -6.90
C MET A 181 7.39 9.76 -5.64
N GLY A 182 7.97 8.61 -5.27
CA GLY A 182 8.85 8.48 -4.11
C GLY A 182 10.15 9.26 -4.25
N LEU A 183 10.71 9.37 -5.47
CA LEU A 183 11.93 10.12 -5.75
C LEU A 183 11.68 11.61 -5.97
N SER A 184 10.44 12.10 -5.94
CA SER A 184 10.13 13.53 -6.15
C SER A 184 10.76 14.43 -5.08
N VAL A 185 11.11 13.90 -3.89
CA VAL A 185 11.88 14.62 -2.86
C VAL A 185 13.22 15.16 -3.37
N LEU A 186 13.81 14.52 -4.38
CA LEU A 186 15.09 14.97 -4.97
C LEU A 186 14.99 16.36 -5.59
N VAL A 187 13.80 16.80 -6.01
CA VAL A 187 13.58 18.16 -6.55
C VAL A 187 13.75 19.22 -5.43
N ALA A 188 13.39 18.86 -4.20
CA ALA A 188 13.53 19.72 -3.01
C ALA A 188 14.69 19.28 -2.11
N PHE A 189 15.65 18.49 -2.62
CA PHE A 189 16.70 17.87 -1.80
C PHE A 189 17.64 18.89 -1.20
N ARG A 190 17.98 19.96 -1.96
CA ARG A 190 18.81 21.04 -1.43
C ARG A 190 18.14 21.81 -0.30
N PRO A 191 16.90 22.34 -0.43
CA PRO A 191 16.18 22.93 0.70
C PRO A 191 16.04 21.98 1.90
N LEU A 192 15.81 20.69 1.63
CA LEU A 192 15.73 19.67 2.69
C LEU A 192 17.04 19.59 3.48
N MET A 193 18.19 19.52 2.79
CA MET A 193 19.51 19.47 3.44
C MET A 193 19.87 20.77 4.20
N GLU A 194 19.31 21.90 3.80
CA GLU A 194 19.50 23.17 4.47
C GLU A 194 18.66 23.31 5.75
N CYS A 195 17.49 22.63 5.80
CA CYS A 195 16.52 22.71 6.91
C CYS A 195 16.66 21.58 7.92
N VAL A 196 16.97 20.35 7.45
CA VAL A 196 16.89 19.12 8.25
C VAL A 196 18.27 18.62 8.63
N GLU A 197 18.39 18.16 9.88
CA GLU A 197 19.65 17.61 10.38
C GLU A 197 20.15 16.41 9.53
N PRO A 198 21.48 16.27 9.37
CA PRO A 198 22.03 15.20 8.51
C PRO A 198 21.60 13.79 8.91
N VAL A 199 21.35 13.53 10.19
CA VAL A 199 20.91 12.20 10.65
C VAL A 199 19.53 11.85 10.10
N ALA A 200 18.59 12.79 10.10
CA ALA A 200 17.26 12.58 9.53
C ALA A 200 17.33 12.38 8.00
N VAL A 201 18.16 13.18 7.31
CA VAL A 201 18.40 13.04 5.87
C VAL A 201 18.99 11.66 5.54
N ASN A 202 19.94 11.17 6.34
CA ASN A 202 20.52 9.83 6.13
C ASN A 202 19.48 8.71 6.25
N TRP A 203 18.55 8.84 7.21
CA TRP A 203 17.44 7.87 7.34
C TRP A 203 16.46 7.96 6.18
N LEU A 204 16.20 9.16 5.65
CA LEU A 204 15.39 9.35 4.45
C LEU A 204 16.05 8.72 3.20
N ILE A 205 17.36 8.84 3.07
CA ILE A 205 18.13 8.17 1.99
C ILE A 205 18.05 6.65 2.15
N ALA A 206 18.24 6.13 3.37
CA ALA A 206 18.13 4.69 3.64
C ALA A 206 16.74 4.15 3.31
N GLU A 207 15.68 4.87 3.68
CA GLU A 207 14.31 4.59 3.28
C GLU A 207 14.17 4.48 1.76
N GLY A 208 14.65 5.49 1.03
CA GLY A 208 14.61 5.51 -0.43
C GLY A 208 15.34 4.31 -1.06
N VAL A 209 16.49 3.91 -0.50
CA VAL A 209 17.22 2.71 -0.94
C VAL A 209 16.38 1.45 -0.73
N PHE A 210 15.74 1.29 0.43
CA PHE A 210 14.89 0.12 0.68
C PHE A 210 13.67 0.08 -0.24
N TYR A 211 12.96 1.19 -0.42
CA TYR A 211 11.77 1.24 -1.27
C TYR A 211 12.10 1.03 -2.76
N VAL A 212 13.17 1.64 -3.27
CA VAL A 212 13.60 1.45 -4.67
C VAL A 212 14.05 0.01 -4.89
N THR A 213 14.84 -0.56 -3.97
CA THR A 213 15.24 -1.98 -4.03
C THR A 213 14.00 -2.89 -3.99
N GLY A 214 13.05 -2.61 -3.12
CA GLY A 214 11.78 -3.32 -3.06
C GLY A 214 11.00 -3.24 -4.37
N ALA A 215 10.90 -2.07 -4.99
CA ALA A 215 10.25 -1.88 -6.28
C ALA A 215 10.92 -2.68 -7.40
N ILE A 216 12.25 -2.73 -7.41
CA ILE A 216 13.03 -3.56 -8.34
C ILE A 216 12.72 -5.05 -8.11
N VAL A 217 12.76 -5.50 -6.85
CA VAL A 217 12.41 -6.89 -6.49
C VAL A 217 10.98 -7.21 -6.91
N TYR A 218 10.02 -6.31 -6.68
CA TYR A 218 8.64 -6.46 -7.12
C TYR A 218 8.52 -6.61 -8.64
N ALA A 219 9.27 -5.82 -9.41
CA ALA A 219 9.25 -5.89 -10.88
C ALA A 219 9.68 -7.27 -11.42
N PHE A 220 10.50 -8.02 -10.65
CA PHE A 220 10.93 -9.36 -10.98
C PHE A 220 10.11 -10.47 -10.28
N SER A 221 9.04 -10.14 -9.56
CA SER A 221 8.28 -11.12 -8.77
C SER A 221 7.40 -12.05 -9.60
N HIS A 222 7.15 -11.73 -10.87
CA HIS A 222 6.28 -12.54 -11.73
C HIS A 222 6.81 -13.97 -11.87
N ASN A 223 5.95 -14.96 -11.53
CA ASN A 223 6.24 -16.39 -11.57
C ASN A 223 7.48 -16.85 -10.75
N ARG A 224 7.92 -16.07 -9.77
CA ARG A 224 9.03 -16.44 -8.88
C ARG A 224 8.54 -16.56 -7.44
N PRO A 225 8.67 -17.74 -6.82
CA PRO A 225 8.21 -17.93 -5.44
C PRO A 225 8.99 -17.03 -4.47
N TYR A 226 8.30 -16.56 -3.45
CA TYR A 226 8.80 -15.70 -2.37
C TYR A 226 9.36 -14.32 -2.77
N VAL A 227 9.51 -14.00 -4.06
CA VAL A 227 10.05 -12.69 -4.47
C VAL A 227 9.11 -11.55 -4.06
N HIS A 228 7.79 -11.75 -4.16
CA HIS A 228 6.80 -10.79 -3.65
C HIS A 228 6.87 -10.64 -2.12
N THR A 229 7.11 -11.70 -1.40
CA THR A 229 7.31 -11.66 0.06
C THR A 229 8.54 -10.83 0.44
N TRP A 230 9.64 -10.94 -0.30
CA TRP A 230 10.81 -10.08 -0.09
C TRP A 230 10.50 -8.60 -0.31
N PHE A 231 9.68 -8.27 -1.32
CA PHE A 231 9.19 -6.90 -1.50
C PHE A 231 8.52 -6.36 -0.23
N HIS A 232 7.65 -7.14 0.44
CA HIS A 232 7.02 -6.76 1.69
C HIS A 232 8.03 -6.46 2.80
N PHE A 233 9.10 -7.24 2.91
CA PHE A 233 10.16 -6.98 3.90
C PHE A 233 10.94 -5.70 3.58
N PHE A 234 11.19 -5.40 2.30
CA PHE A 234 11.81 -4.14 1.90
C PHE A 234 10.91 -2.94 2.23
N VAL A 235 9.60 -3.06 2.00
CA VAL A 235 8.63 -2.02 2.39
C VAL A 235 8.63 -1.79 3.89
N LEU A 236 8.63 -2.86 4.69
CA LEU A 236 8.68 -2.75 6.15
C LEU A 236 9.99 -2.11 6.63
N ALA A 237 11.13 -2.49 6.07
CA ALA A 237 12.43 -1.90 6.40
C ALA A 237 12.48 -0.41 6.03
N GLY A 238 11.97 -0.02 4.86
CA GLY A 238 11.81 1.38 4.46
C GLY A 238 10.96 2.16 5.44
N SER A 239 9.83 1.60 5.86
CA SER A 239 8.95 2.24 6.86
C SER A 239 9.63 2.43 8.21
N ILE A 240 10.46 1.49 8.66
CA ILE A 240 11.25 1.65 9.90
C ILE A 240 12.22 2.81 9.76
N CYS A 241 12.94 2.91 8.63
CA CYS A 241 13.83 4.04 8.36
C CYS A 241 13.06 5.37 8.35
N HIS A 242 11.88 5.39 7.72
CA HIS A 242 11.02 6.57 7.68
C HIS A 242 10.53 6.99 9.06
N ILE A 243 10.12 6.07 9.92
CA ILE A 243 9.73 6.33 11.30
C ILE A 243 10.85 7.05 12.05
N ILE A 244 12.10 6.59 11.89
CA ILE A 244 13.25 7.23 12.54
C ILE A 244 13.48 8.64 11.96
N CYS A 245 13.36 8.79 10.63
CA CYS A 245 13.45 10.09 9.99
C CYS A 245 12.39 11.06 10.53
N VAL A 246 11.12 10.65 10.56
CA VAL A 246 10.02 11.49 11.09
C VAL A 246 10.24 11.83 12.56
N TRP A 247 10.67 10.88 13.39
CA TRP A 247 10.99 11.15 14.78
C TRP A 247 12.06 12.24 14.91
N ARG A 248 13.14 12.16 14.12
CA ARG A 248 14.21 13.18 14.11
C ARG A 248 13.69 14.53 13.65
N VAL A 249 12.84 14.58 12.62
CA VAL A 249 12.18 15.81 12.18
C VAL A 249 11.31 16.39 13.30
N LEU A 250 10.44 15.59 13.93
CA LEU A 250 9.58 16.08 15.01
C LEU A 250 10.42 16.62 16.20
N THR A 251 11.49 15.94 16.60
CA THR A 251 12.33 16.38 17.72
C THR A 251 13.21 17.59 17.39
N GLN A 252 13.47 17.87 16.12
CA GLN A 252 14.22 19.05 15.69
C GLN A 252 13.34 20.30 15.66
N PHE A 253 12.07 20.18 15.30
CA PHE A 253 11.19 21.31 15.00
C PHE A 253 10.13 21.60 16.09
N LEU A 254 9.89 20.67 17.02
CA LEU A 254 8.93 20.81 18.11
C LEU A 254 9.59 20.83 19.48
#